data_05696686b29205f05d9a07d2404cfd65
#
_entry.id   05696686b29205f05d9a07d2404cfd65
#
_cell.length_a   1.000
_cell.length_b   1.000
_cell.length_c   1.000
_cell.angle_alpha   90.00
_cell.angle_beta   90.00
_cell.angle_gamma   90.00
#
_symmetry.space_group_name_H-M   'P 1'
#
loop_
_entity.id
_entity.type
_entity.pdbx_description
1 polymer ?
#
loop_
_entity_poly.entity_id
_entity_poly.type
_entity_poly.pdbx_seq_one_letter_code
_entity_poly.pdbx_strand_id
1 'polypeptide(L)'
;FGISENDVIGNQAPFDFDVSVKDIYSSLKCGATLQIIPKSMFSFPTRLLDYLDDNKVTTLIWAVSALCIVTTLNGFDYKVPESINKVIFSGEVMPIKHLNKWREIYPDAMFVNVYGPTEITCNCTYYIVDREFELEDVLPMGSAFPNERVFLLDENNNQICADEPKKTGEICVSGTAVTMGYFNNREKTDSAFVQNPLNPYYNEIIYRTGDLGYYNERGEMCFSSRKDFQIKHNGHRIELGEIEMAINSMDGIQRACCIYEQEQNKIYAFYEGNADNKSLTHYLVSKIPKFMIPEVLVNVETMPLTKNGKIDRKALMEGYNA
;
A
#
# COMPACT_ATOMS: atom_id res chain seq x y z
N PHE A 1 3.13 8.16 17.46
CA PHE A 1 4.17 7.14 17.28
C PHE A 1 5.40 7.40 18.17
N GLY A 2 5.37 8.40 19.05
CA GLY A 2 6.44 8.67 20.00
C GLY A 2 7.76 9.12 19.38
N ILE A 3 7.72 9.81 18.23
CA ILE A 3 8.91 10.44 17.65
C ILE A 3 9.35 11.60 18.54
N SER A 4 10.65 11.66 18.84
CA SER A 4 11.26 12.62 19.75
C SER A 4 12.58 13.17 19.19
N GLU A 5 13.22 14.07 19.92
CA GLU A 5 14.54 14.63 19.60
C GLU A 5 15.66 13.58 19.56
N ASN A 6 15.43 12.42 20.15
CA ASN A 6 16.41 11.32 20.15
C ASN A 6 16.31 10.44 18.89
N ASP A 7 15.30 10.64 18.04
CA ASP A 7 15.11 9.85 16.83
C ASP A 7 15.96 10.38 15.67
N VAL A 8 16.43 9.43 14.86
CA VAL A 8 17.05 9.67 13.57
C VAL A 8 16.13 9.08 12.51
N ILE A 9 15.46 9.95 11.76
CA ILE A 9 14.50 9.55 10.70
C ILE A 9 15.28 9.33 9.41
N GLY A 10 15.30 8.10 8.92
CA GLY A 10 15.91 7.74 7.64
C GLY A 10 14.96 8.05 6.48
N ASN A 11 15.16 9.19 5.80
CA ASN A 11 14.33 9.60 4.68
C ASN A 11 14.58 8.75 3.44
N GLN A 12 13.53 8.20 2.86
CA GLN A 12 13.53 7.42 1.62
C GLN A 12 12.87 8.16 0.46
N ALA A 13 11.77 8.87 0.74
CA ALA A 13 10.98 9.52 -0.29
C ALA A 13 11.70 10.74 -0.87
N PRO A 14 11.71 10.92 -2.20
CA PRO A 14 12.20 12.15 -2.81
C PRO A 14 11.36 13.35 -2.34
N PHE A 15 11.95 14.54 -2.27
CA PHE A 15 11.29 15.73 -1.72
C PHE A 15 10.20 16.31 -2.64
N ASP A 16 10.16 15.90 -3.90
CA ASP A 16 9.08 16.21 -4.85
C ASP A 16 7.91 15.24 -4.75
N PHE A 17 7.94 14.30 -3.81
CA PHE A 17 6.88 13.37 -3.51
C PHE A 17 6.29 13.64 -2.11
N ASP A 18 4.96 13.70 -2.01
CA ASP A 18 4.23 14.12 -0.79
C ASP A 18 4.54 13.28 0.45
N VAL A 19 4.92 12.04 0.28
CA VAL A 19 5.33 11.15 1.40
C VAL A 19 6.47 11.76 2.22
N SER A 20 7.35 12.58 1.61
CA SER A 20 8.47 13.22 2.29
C SER A 20 8.06 14.24 3.36
N VAL A 21 6.83 14.76 3.31
CA VAL A 21 6.32 15.71 4.32
C VAL A 21 6.31 15.09 5.72
N LYS A 22 6.08 13.78 5.82
CA LYS A 22 6.13 13.06 7.11
C LYS A 22 7.50 13.13 7.75
N ASP A 23 8.53 12.88 6.96
CA ASP A 23 9.91 12.86 7.43
C ASP A 23 10.35 14.27 7.85
N ILE A 24 10.12 15.26 6.95
CA ILE A 24 10.51 16.65 7.15
C ILE A 24 9.80 17.26 8.35
N TYR A 25 8.47 17.22 8.38
CA TYR A 25 7.71 17.90 9.43
C TYR A 25 7.73 17.16 10.75
N SER A 26 7.87 15.82 10.76
CA SER A 26 8.07 15.09 12.01
C SER A 26 9.42 15.43 12.64
N SER A 27 10.49 15.52 11.85
CA SER A 27 11.80 15.93 12.36
C SER A 27 11.78 17.35 12.92
N LEU A 28 11.22 18.31 12.18
CA LEU A 28 11.11 19.72 12.60
C LEU A 28 10.25 19.87 13.87
N LYS A 29 9.10 19.17 13.93
CA LYS A 29 8.18 19.25 15.07
C LYS A 29 8.79 18.69 16.34
N CYS A 30 9.52 17.59 16.25
CA CYS A 30 10.01 16.83 17.41
C CYS A 30 11.47 17.13 17.75
N GLY A 31 12.18 17.92 16.92
CA GLY A 31 13.62 18.14 17.07
C GLY A 31 14.47 16.93 16.70
N ALA A 32 13.89 15.96 15.97
CA ALA A 32 14.57 14.76 15.51
C ALA A 32 15.58 15.07 14.38
N THR A 33 16.56 14.19 14.21
CA THR A 33 17.48 14.27 13.06
C THR A 33 16.81 13.72 11.80
N LEU A 34 16.85 14.47 10.70
CA LEU A 34 16.49 13.98 9.38
C LEU A 34 17.72 13.52 8.63
N GLN A 35 17.86 12.20 8.45
CA GLN A 35 18.95 11.57 7.72
C GLN A 35 18.52 11.28 6.29
N ILE A 36 19.06 12.04 5.32
CA ILE A 36 18.73 11.87 3.89
C ILE A 36 19.54 10.71 3.33
N ILE A 37 18.87 9.63 2.95
CA ILE A 37 19.49 8.44 2.40
C ILE A 37 19.65 8.61 0.89
N PRO A 38 20.89 8.49 0.33
CA PRO A 38 21.09 8.55 -1.12
C PRO A 38 20.27 7.48 -1.85
N LYS A 39 19.51 7.89 -2.87
CA LYS A 39 18.61 6.99 -3.64
C LYS A 39 19.31 5.74 -4.15
N SER A 40 20.59 5.86 -4.57
CA SER A 40 21.36 4.72 -5.07
C SER A 40 21.59 3.60 -4.05
N MET A 41 21.48 3.88 -2.74
CA MET A 41 21.67 2.87 -1.70
C MET A 41 20.53 1.85 -1.67
N PHE A 42 19.33 2.23 -2.08
CA PHE A 42 18.17 1.31 -2.12
C PHE A 42 18.33 0.18 -3.18
N SER A 43 19.28 0.32 -4.11
CA SER A 43 19.63 -0.76 -5.05
C SER A 43 20.68 -1.74 -4.49
N PHE A 44 21.27 -1.44 -3.32
CA PHE A 44 22.34 -2.23 -2.72
C PHE A 44 22.08 -2.42 -1.22
N PRO A 45 21.30 -3.43 -0.81
CA PRO A 45 20.89 -3.63 0.59
C PRO A 45 22.05 -3.62 1.60
N THR A 46 23.18 -4.19 1.26
CA THR A 46 24.35 -4.20 2.16
C THR A 46 24.84 -2.78 2.48
N ARG A 47 24.94 -1.92 1.46
CA ARG A 47 25.33 -0.52 1.64
C ARG A 47 24.26 0.28 2.38
N LEU A 48 23.00 -0.02 2.11
CA LEU A 48 21.88 0.62 2.81
C LEU A 48 21.91 0.28 4.30
N LEU A 49 22.08 -1.00 4.65
CA LEU A 49 22.14 -1.44 6.04
C LEU A 49 23.37 -0.90 6.78
N ASP A 50 24.54 -0.83 6.13
CA ASP A 50 25.71 -0.15 6.68
C ASP A 50 25.41 1.33 6.97
N TYR A 51 24.78 2.02 6.00
CA TYR A 51 24.43 3.43 6.16
C TYR A 51 23.43 3.67 7.30
N LEU A 52 22.42 2.82 7.44
CA LEU A 52 21.44 2.91 8.54
C LEU A 52 22.11 2.71 9.89
N ASP A 53 23.02 1.74 9.97
CA ASP A 53 23.73 1.45 11.23
C ASP A 53 24.75 2.53 11.59
N ASP A 54 25.56 2.98 10.63
CA ASP A 54 26.58 4.03 10.82
C ASP A 54 25.96 5.36 11.29
N ASN A 55 24.76 5.69 10.76
CA ASN A 55 24.04 6.91 11.10
C ASN A 55 23.04 6.72 12.24
N LYS A 56 23.00 5.54 12.89
CA LYS A 56 22.12 5.23 14.02
C LYS A 56 20.65 5.56 13.75
N VAL A 57 20.19 5.22 12.54
CA VAL A 57 18.79 5.46 12.13
C VAL A 57 17.85 4.66 13.03
N THR A 58 16.88 5.35 13.65
CA THR A 58 15.92 4.75 14.57
C THR A 58 14.55 4.55 13.95
N THR A 59 14.20 5.42 13.01
CA THR A 59 12.84 5.50 12.44
C THR A 59 12.88 5.45 10.93
N LEU A 60 12.18 4.49 10.36
CA LEU A 60 11.97 4.35 8.91
C LEU A 60 10.55 4.80 8.57
N ILE A 61 10.40 5.73 7.61
CA ILE A 61 9.09 6.13 7.06
C ILE A 61 9.15 5.90 5.55
N TRP A 62 8.93 4.65 5.15
CA TRP A 62 9.29 4.17 3.81
C TRP A 62 8.10 3.65 3.01
N ALA A 63 8.25 3.65 1.69
CA ALA A 63 7.39 2.88 0.81
C ALA A 63 7.54 1.37 1.10
N VAL A 64 6.45 0.62 0.95
CA VAL A 64 6.45 -0.84 1.12
C VAL A 64 7.51 -1.50 0.25
N SER A 65 7.67 -1.05 -1.00
CA SER A 65 8.67 -1.56 -1.93
C SER A 65 10.11 -1.46 -1.39
N ALA A 66 10.45 -0.38 -0.68
CA ALA A 66 11.78 -0.21 -0.10
C ALA A 66 12.06 -1.22 1.03
N LEU A 67 11.05 -1.53 1.85
CA LEU A 67 11.17 -2.57 2.87
C LEU A 67 11.28 -3.97 2.24
N CYS A 68 10.49 -4.23 1.19
CA CYS A 68 10.51 -5.52 0.49
C CYS A 68 11.87 -5.81 -0.16
N ILE A 69 12.56 -4.82 -0.72
CA ILE A 69 13.89 -5.02 -1.33
C ILE A 69 14.89 -5.57 -0.31
N VAL A 70 14.91 -5.04 0.91
CA VAL A 70 15.84 -5.50 1.96
C VAL A 70 15.64 -7.00 2.25
N THR A 71 14.40 -7.41 2.40
CA THR A 71 14.07 -8.82 2.71
C THR A 71 14.16 -9.75 1.51
N THR A 72 13.83 -9.27 0.31
CA THR A 72 13.96 -10.04 -0.95
C THR A 72 15.40 -10.40 -1.25
N LEU A 73 16.32 -9.47 -1.03
CA LEU A 73 17.76 -9.66 -1.28
C LEU A 73 18.51 -10.18 -0.05
N ASN A 74 17.77 -10.70 0.96
CA ASN A 74 18.34 -11.26 2.19
C ASN A 74 19.33 -10.32 2.90
N GLY A 75 19.03 -9.01 2.90
CA GLY A 75 19.93 -8.01 3.48
C GLY A 75 20.29 -8.28 4.94
N PHE A 76 19.35 -8.79 5.72
CA PHE A 76 19.56 -9.10 7.14
C PHE A 76 20.52 -10.27 7.41
N ASP A 77 20.79 -11.12 6.42
CA ASP A 77 21.85 -12.13 6.55
C ASP A 77 23.25 -11.50 6.56
N TYR A 78 23.35 -10.26 6.03
CA TYR A 78 24.59 -9.49 6.06
C TYR A 78 24.73 -8.65 7.34
N LYS A 79 23.71 -7.83 7.67
CA LYS A 79 23.73 -6.93 8.82
C LYS A 79 22.33 -6.58 9.30
N VAL A 80 22.19 -6.46 10.61
CA VAL A 80 20.98 -5.94 11.27
C VAL A 80 21.35 -4.63 11.98
N PRO A 81 20.91 -3.44 11.49
CA PRO A 81 21.11 -2.16 12.19
C PRO A 81 20.38 -2.17 13.54
N GLU A 82 21.13 -2.00 14.64
CA GLU A 82 20.59 -2.20 16.01
C GLU A 82 19.65 -1.07 16.48
N SER A 83 19.74 0.10 15.86
CA SER A 83 19.03 1.30 16.35
C SER A 83 17.57 1.38 15.93
N ILE A 84 17.13 0.60 14.93
CA ILE A 84 15.77 0.68 14.37
C ILE A 84 14.74 0.24 15.41
N ASN A 85 13.80 1.13 15.73
CA ASN A 85 12.73 0.86 16.68
C ASN A 85 11.34 1.30 16.18
N LYS A 86 11.25 1.96 15.02
CA LYS A 86 9.99 2.36 14.37
C LYS A 86 10.08 2.14 12.88
N VAL A 87 9.10 1.43 12.32
CA VAL A 87 8.97 1.17 10.88
C VAL A 87 7.56 1.55 10.45
N ILE A 88 7.44 2.69 9.79
CA ILE A 88 6.18 3.24 9.29
C ILE A 88 6.19 3.09 7.78
N PHE A 89 5.17 2.46 7.19
CA PHE A 89 5.15 2.15 5.77
C PHE A 89 3.82 2.48 5.12
N SER A 90 3.86 2.83 3.84
CA SER A 90 2.70 3.24 3.06
C SER A 90 2.88 3.06 1.55
N GLY A 91 1.82 3.39 0.82
CA GLY A 91 1.82 3.54 -0.65
C GLY A 91 1.43 2.29 -1.42
N GLU A 92 1.55 1.12 -0.82
CA GLU A 92 1.17 -0.17 -1.40
C GLU A 92 0.65 -1.10 -0.29
N VAL A 93 -0.02 -2.18 -0.68
CA VAL A 93 -0.36 -3.25 0.26
C VAL A 93 0.91 -3.96 0.70
N MET A 94 1.14 -4.06 2.01
CA MET A 94 2.30 -4.75 2.57
C MET A 94 2.11 -6.27 2.48
N PRO A 95 2.95 -7.00 1.75
CA PRO A 95 2.90 -8.45 1.77
C PRO A 95 3.30 -8.99 3.15
N ILE A 96 2.45 -9.81 3.75
CA ILE A 96 2.61 -10.27 5.13
C ILE A 96 3.93 -11.01 5.36
N LYS A 97 4.41 -11.77 4.38
CA LYS A 97 5.71 -12.45 4.49
C LYS A 97 6.89 -11.50 4.75
N HIS A 98 6.87 -10.32 4.12
CA HIS A 98 7.91 -9.32 4.33
C HIS A 98 7.74 -8.62 5.68
N LEU A 99 6.49 -8.31 6.05
CA LEU A 99 6.18 -7.77 7.38
C LEU A 99 6.65 -8.71 8.49
N ASN A 100 6.32 -10.00 8.39
CA ASN A 100 6.70 -10.99 9.40
C ASN A 100 8.22 -11.13 9.50
N LYS A 101 8.95 -11.11 8.37
CA LYS A 101 10.42 -11.15 8.37
C LYS A 101 11.02 -9.91 9.06
N TRP A 102 10.49 -8.72 8.84
CA TRP A 102 10.92 -7.52 9.53
C TRP A 102 10.62 -7.59 11.03
N ARG A 103 9.45 -8.11 11.42
CA ARG A 103 9.07 -8.25 12.84
C ARG A 103 9.86 -9.33 13.58
N GLU A 104 10.26 -10.39 12.89
CA GLU A 104 11.18 -11.40 13.43
C GLU A 104 12.54 -10.78 13.78
N ILE A 105 13.06 -9.91 12.92
CA ILE A 105 14.35 -9.23 13.13
C ILE A 105 14.26 -8.13 14.22
N TYR A 106 13.14 -7.40 14.26
CA TYR A 106 12.92 -6.30 15.21
C TYR A 106 11.65 -6.52 16.04
N PRO A 107 11.65 -7.50 16.96
CA PRO A 107 10.45 -7.87 17.72
C PRO A 107 9.91 -6.76 18.61
N ASP A 108 10.78 -5.87 19.08
CA ASP A 108 10.43 -4.75 19.96
C ASP A 108 10.13 -3.45 19.20
N ALA A 109 10.28 -3.43 17.87
CA ALA A 109 10.02 -2.24 17.09
C ALA A 109 8.54 -2.03 16.85
N MET A 110 8.11 -0.77 16.78
CA MET A 110 6.77 -0.39 16.38
C MET A 110 6.65 -0.46 14.85
N PHE A 111 5.72 -1.27 14.36
CA PHE A 111 5.35 -1.31 12.93
C PHE A 111 4.02 -0.62 12.73
N VAL A 112 3.95 0.28 11.74
CA VAL A 112 2.74 1.05 11.45
C VAL A 112 2.44 1.06 9.97
N ASN A 113 1.28 0.52 9.61
CA ASN A 113 0.72 0.68 8.27
C ASN A 113 -0.05 1.99 8.22
N VAL A 114 0.27 2.86 7.26
CA VAL A 114 -0.46 4.12 7.04
C VAL A 114 -0.96 4.20 5.62
N TYR A 115 -2.19 4.67 5.45
CA TYR A 115 -2.86 4.79 4.16
C TYR A 115 -3.32 6.22 3.91
N GLY A 116 -3.24 6.63 2.65
CA GLY A 116 -3.83 7.83 2.12
C GLY A 116 -3.30 8.20 0.74
N PRO A 117 -4.14 8.83 -0.10
CA PRO A 117 -3.74 9.40 -1.38
C PRO A 117 -3.18 10.83 -1.21
N THR A 118 -2.52 11.33 -2.24
CA THR A 118 -1.95 12.69 -2.29
C THR A 118 -3.00 13.79 -2.08
N GLU A 119 -4.21 13.55 -2.53
CA GLU A 119 -5.35 14.47 -2.44
C GLU A 119 -5.82 14.76 -1.01
N ILE A 120 -5.33 13.97 -0.04
CA ILE A 120 -5.58 14.21 1.40
C ILE A 120 -4.27 14.45 2.16
N THR A 121 -3.27 15.00 1.51
CA THR A 121 -1.99 15.38 2.13
C THR A 121 -1.31 14.18 2.79
N CYS A 122 -1.07 13.13 2.02
CA CYS A 122 -0.26 11.96 2.29
C CYS A 122 -0.94 10.79 3.01
N ASN A 123 -1.49 10.94 4.20
CA ASN A 123 -2.12 9.83 4.92
C ASN A 123 -3.32 10.26 5.77
N CYS A 124 -4.38 9.44 5.77
CA CYS A 124 -5.59 9.68 6.56
C CYS A 124 -5.87 8.59 7.59
N THR A 125 -5.27 7.40 7.47
CA THR A 125 -5.41 6.34 8.48
C THR A 125 -4.08 5.73 8.88
N TYR A 126 -4.07 5.10 10.05
CA TYR A 126 -2.94 4.33 10.56
C TYR A 126 -3.42 3.06 11.28
N TYR A 127 -2.60 2.02 11.21
CA TYR A 127 -2.75 0.79 11.96
C TYR A 127 -1.41 0.42 12.61
N ILE A 128 -1.36 0.38 13.93
CA ILE A 128 -0.19 -0.15 14.65
C ILE A 128 -0.31 -1.66 14.66
N VAL A 129 0.70 -2.35 14.17
CA VAL A 129 0.71 -3.80 14.06
C VAL A 129 0.89 -4.41 15.45
N ASP A 130 -0.19 -4.85 16.06
CA ASP A 130 -0.29 -5.29 17.46
C ASP A 130 -0.43 -6.81 17.63
N ARG A 131 -0.50 -7.55 16.53
CA ARG A 131 -0.67 -9.01 16.50
C ARG A 131 0.10 -9.66 15.37
N GLU A 132 0.13 -10.98 15.37
CA GLU A 132 0.63 -11.79 14.25
C GLU A 132 -0.39 -11.86 13.12
N PHE A 133 0.11 -12.03 11.90
CA PHE A 133 -0.66 -12.15 10.69
C PHE A 133 -0.21 -13.38 9.91
N GLU A 134 -1.18 -14.19 9.47
CA GLU A 134 -0.93 -15.29 8.54
C GLU A 134 -0.73 -14.76 7.12
N LEU A 135 -0.14 -15.58 6.24
CA LEU A 135 0.22 -15.13 4.88
C LEU A 135 -0.98 -14.68 4.04
N GLU A 136 -2.15 -15.21 4.32
CA GLU A 136 -3.40 -14.90 3.64
C GLU A 136 -4.17 -13.72 4.26
N ASP A 137 -3.71 -13.21 5.39
CA ASP A 137 -4.38 -12.10 6.07
C ASP A 137 -4.20 -10.79 5.30
N VAL A 138 -5.19 -9.92 5.47
CA VAL A 138 -5.13 -8.54 4.99
C VAL A 138 -4.79 -7.62 6.16
N LEU A 139 -3.70 -6.87 6.01
CA LEU A 139 -3.29 -5.89 7.01
C LEU A 139 -4.29 -4.72 7.03
N PRO A 140 -4.90 -4.41 8.19
CA PRO A 140 -5.84 -3.29 8.29
C PRO A 140 -5.20 -1.95 7.93
N MET A 141 -6.01 -1.03 7.40
CA MET A 141 -5.67 0.39 7.28
C MET A 141 -5.84 1.12 8.62
N GLY A 142 -6.62 0.54 9.52
CA GLY A 142 -6.81 1.00 10.89
C GLY A 142 -7.77 2.17 11.03
N SER A 143 -7.42 3.12 11.90
CA SER A 143 -8.24 4.25 12.29
C SER A 143 -7.80 5.55 11.63
N ALA A 144 -8.73 6.49 11.50
CA ALA A 144 -8.41 7.84 10.99
C ALA A 144 -7.46 8.58 11.95
N PHE A 145 -6.58 9.42 11.38
CA PHE A 145 -5.81 10.38 12.17
C PHE A 145 -6.73 11.42 12.82
N PRO A 146 -6.31 12.04 13.92
CA PRO A 146 -7.02 13.19 14.50
C PRO A 146 -7.27 14.28 13.43
N ASN A 147 -8.46 14.88 13.45
CA ASN A 147 -8.98 15.86 12.50
C ASN A 147 -9.37 15.30 11.12
N GLU A 148 -9.22 14.00 10.90
CA GLU A 148 -9.69 13.32 9.70
C GLU A 148 -10.86 12.41 10.04
N ARG A 149 -11.79 12.29 9.11
CA ARG A 149 -12.87 11.32 9.14
C ARG A 149 -12.78 10.47 7.89
N VAL A 150 -12.62 9.17 8.08
CA VAL A 150 -12.56 8.17 7.00
C VAL A 150 -13.72 7.23 7.15
N PHE A 151 -14.48 7.01 6.08
CA PHE A 151 -15.68 6.19 6.09
C PHE A 151 -15.92 5.58 4.71
N LEU A 152 -16.78 4.56 4.67
CA LEU A 152 -17.13 3.84 3.44
C LEU A 152 -18.52 4.25 2.97
N LEU A 153 -18.66 4.49 1.66
CA LEU A 153 -19.93 4.71 0.99
C LEU A 153 -20.22 3.59 -0.01
N ASP A 154 -21.44 3.08 0.03
CA ASP A 154 -21.95 2.18 -1.01
C ASP A 154 -22.29 2.94 -2.31
N GLU A 155 -22.74 2.23 -3.34
CA GLU A 155 -23.12 2.80 -4.65
C GLU A 155 -24.30 3.79 -4.56
N ASN A 156 -25.11 3.70 -3.49
CA ASN A 156 -26.25 4.57 -3.21
C ASN A 156 -25.92 5.70 -2.24
N ASN A 157 -24.65 5.91 -1.92
CA ASN A 157 -24.15 6.87 -0.94
C ASN A 157 -24.62 6.60 0.50
N ASN A 158 -25.00 5.38 0.85
CA ASN A 158 -25.23 5.00 2.24
C ASN A 158 -23.90 4.68 2.90
N GLN A 159 -23.74 5.07 4.16
CA GLN A 159 -22.57 4.72 4.94
C GLN A 159 -22.60 3.21 5.26
N ILE A 160 -21.48 2.53 5.04
CA ILE A 160 -21.23 1.18 5.51
C ILE A 160 -20.57 1.28 6.89
N CYS A 161 -21.12 0.57 7.86
CA CYS A 161 -20.66 0.58 9.24
C CYS A 161 -19.83 -0.68 9.59
N ALA A 162 -19.10 -0.64 10.69
CA ALA A 162 -18.23 -1.74 11.11
C ALA A 162 -18.99 -3.04 11.48
N ASP A 163 -20.29 -2.95 11.72
CA ASP A 163 -21.22 -4.08 11.95
C ASP A 163 -21.73 -4.73 10.65
N GLU A 164 -21.29 -4.23 9.49
CA GLU A 164 -21.56 -4.81 8.16
C GLU A 164 -20.25 -5.42 7.57
N PRO A 165 -19.69 -6.48 8.19
CA PRO A 165 -18.39 -7.00 7.76
C PRO A 165 -18.43 -7.50 6.32
N LYS A 166 -17.29 -7.34 5.60
CA LYS A 166 -17.10 -7.73 4.20
C LYS A 166 -17.94 -6.98 3.16
N LYS A 167 -18.82 -6.08 3.56
CA LYS A 167 -19.52 -5.20 2.63
C LYS A 167 -18.52 -4.15 2.10
N THR A 168 -18.33 -4.14 0.80
CA THR A 168 -17.37 -3.27 0.14
C THR A 168 -17.99 -1.92 -0.21
N GLY A 169 -17.27 -0.84 0.03
CA GLY A 169 -17.64 0.51 -0.36
C GLY A 169 -16.44 1.37 -0.69
N GLU A 170 -16.71 2.52 -1.30
CA GLU A 170 -15.68 3.50 -1.62
C GLU A 170 -15.19 4.21 -0.36
N ILE A 171 -13.88 4.26 -0.18
CA ILE A 171 -13.23 5.01 0.90
C ILE A 171 -13.39 6.49 0.61
N CYS A 172 -14.00 7.20 1.54
CA CYS A 172 -14.20 8.65 1.47
C CYS A 172 -13.54 9.33 2.67
N VAL A 173 -12.97 10.49 2.44
CA VAL A 173 -12.22 11.23 3.46
C VAL A 173 -12.76 12.66 3.57
N SER A 174 -13.02 13.12 4.79
CA SER A 174 -13.22 14.52 5.12
C SER A 174 -12.27 14.93 6.24
N GLY A 175 -11.92 16.20 6.29
CA GLY A 175 -11.06 16.74 7.33
C GLY A 175 -10.10 17.81 6.83
N THR A 176 -9.14 18.15 7.68
CA THR A 176 -8.24 19.29 7.46
C THR A 176 -7.15 18.99 6.41
N ALA A 177 -6.90 17.74 6.13
CA ALA A 177 -5.90 17.29 5.16
C ALA A 177 -6.42 17.22 3.71
N VAL A 178 -7.74 17.34 3.50
CA VAL A 178 -8.34 17.34 2.15
C VAL A 178 -7.86 18.57 1.38
N THR A 179 -7.25 18.36 0.21
CA THR A 179 -6.72 19.43 -0.64
C THR A 179 -7.85 20.19 -1.36
N MET A 180 -7.50 21.31 -2.00
CA MET A 180 -8.46 22.16 -2.72
C MET A 180 -8.83 21.61 -4.11
N GLY A 181 -8.24 20.50 -4.55
CA GLY A 181 -8.50 19.89 -5.85
C GLY A 181 -7.29 19.87 -6.78
N TYR A 182 -7.55 19.62 -8.05
CA TYR A 182 -6.52 19.49 -9.09
C TYR A 182 -6.28 20.82 -9.80
N PHE A 183 -5.02 21.22 -9.89
CA PHE A 183 -4.62 22.47 -10.54
C PHE A 183 -5.06 22.50 -12.01
N ASN A 184 -5.75 23.59 -12.40
CA ASN A 184 -6.30 23.79 -13.75
C ASN A 184 -7.18 22.65 -14.30
N ASN A 185 -7.76 21.83 -13.44
CA ASN A 185 -8.65 20.74 -13.83
C ASN A 185 -9.94 20.75 -12.99
N ARG A 186 -10.85 21.66 -13.32
CA ARG A 186 -12.11 21.84 -12.61
C ARG A 186 -13.01 20.62 -12.70
N GLU A 187 -13.10 20.01 -13.87
CA GLU A 187 -13.94 18.84 -14.11
C GLU A 187 -13.54 17.67 -13.19
N LYS A 188 -12.23 17.35 -13.16
CA LYS A 188 -11.71 16.30 -12.28
C LYS A 188 -11.86 16.65 -10.80
N THR A 189 -11.69 17.93 -10.46
CA THR A 189 -11.90 18.40 -9.08
C THR A 189 -13.35 18.20 -8.65
N ASP A 190 -14.32 18.66 -9.44
CA ASP A 190 -15.74 18.57 -9.10
C ASP A 190 -16.25 17.12 -9.08
N SER A 191 -15.58 16.20 -9.78
CA SER A 191 -15.94 14.77 -9.76
C SER A 191 -15.43 14.03 -8.52
N ALA A 192 -14.27 14.44 -7.96
CA ALA A 192 -13.61 13.75 -6.87
C ALA A 192 -13.82 14.42 -5.50
N PHE A 193 -13.94 15.77 -5.48
CA PHE A 193 -14.15 16.58 -4.28
C PHE A 193 -15.60 17.05 -4.26
N VAL A 194 -16.43 16.30 -3.54
CA VAL A 194 -17.89 16.48 -3.59
C VAL A 194 -18.45 16.83 -2.22
N GLN A 195 -19.67 17.40 -2.21
CA GLN A 195 -20.42 17.54 -0.96
C GLN A 195 -20.62 16.16 -0.30
N ASN A 196 -20.38 16.10 1.00
CA ASN A 196 -20.64 14.89 1.78
C ASN A 196 -22.14 14.52 1.71
N PRO A 197 -22.52 13.39 1.08
CA PRO A 197 -23.92 13.01 0.94
C PRO A 197 -24.58 12.67 2.28
N LEU A 198 -23.81 12.38 3.33
CA LEU A 198 -24.30 12.11 4.68
C LEU A 198 -24.59 13.39 5.48
N ASN A 199 -24.17 14.55 4.97
CA ASN A 199 -24.30 15.82 5.67
C ASN A 199 -25.14 16.82 4.85
N PRO A 200 -26.46 16.92 5.08
CA PRO A 200 -27.32 17.88 4.41
C PRO A 200 -27.36 19.28 5.06
N TYR A 201 -26.68 19.47 6.20
CA TYR A 201 -26.88 20.65 7.04
C TYR A 201 -25.91 21.80 6.76
N TYR A 202 -24.68 21.47 6.31
CA TYR A 202 -23.67 22.46 5.99
C TYR A 202 -22.72 21.94 4.89
N ASN A 203 -21.97 22.86 4.29
CA ASN A 203 -21.02 22.51 3.24
C ASN A 203 -19.82 21.77 3.86
N GLU A 204 -19.73 20.47 3.58
CA GLU A 204 -18.64 19.59 3.98
C GLU A 204 -18.13 18.87 2.74
N ILE A 205 -16.97 19.29 2.24
CA ILE A 205 -16.35 18.62 1.10
C ILE A 205 -15.65 17.35 1.56
N ILE A 206 -15.92 16.25 0.84
CA ILE A 206 -15.20 15.01 0.98
C ILE A 206 -14.40 14.72 -0.28
N TYR A 207 -13.31 14.01 -0.12
CA TYR A 207 -12.59 13.41 -1.24
C TYR A 207 -13.03 11.96 -1.43
N ARG A 208 -13.47 11.62 -2.64
CA ARG A 208 -13.78 10.25 -3.07
C ARG A 208 -12.52 9.64 -3.66
N THR A 209 -11.94 8.66 -2.96
CA THR A 209 -10.58 8.17 -3.29
C THR A 209 -10.53 7.29 -4.54
N GLY A 210 -11.66 6.71 -4.94
CA GLY A 210 -11.69 5.63 -5.91
C GLY A 210 -11.11 4.31 -5.39
N ASP A 211 -10.66 4.29 -4.14
CA ASP A 211 -10.25 3.07 -3.45
C ASP A 211 -11.46 2.42 -2.77
N LEU A 212 -11.51 1.10 -2.82
CA LEU A 212 -12.54 0.29 -2.16
C LEU A 212 -11.98 -0.32 -0.88
N GLY A 213 -12.80 -0.28 0.15
CA GLY A 213 -12.50 -0.88 1.45
C GLY A 213 -13.70 -1.66 2.00
N TYR A 214 -13.44 -2.38 3.05
CA TYR A 214 -14.45 -3.11 3.82
C TYR A 214 -14.04 -3.16 5.29
N TYR A 215 -14.97 -3.47 6.17
CA TYR A 215 -14.64 -3.80 7.55
C TYR A 215 -14.48 -5.32 7.70
N ASN A 216 -13.42 -5.75 8.39
CA ASN A 216 -13.24 -7.16 8.73
C ASN A 216 -14.11 -7.56 9.93
N GLU A 217 -14.05 -8.82 10.36
CA GLU A 217 -14.81 -9.36 11.49
C GLU A 217 -14.49 -8.70 12.84
N ARG A 218 -13.39 -7.92 12.91
CA ARG A 218 -12.98 -7.16 14.10
C ARG A 218 -13.42 -5.69 14.02
N GLY A 219 -14.15 -5.30 12.97
CA GLY A 219 -14.53 -3.92 12.71
C GLY A 219 -13.39 -3.02 12.25
N GLU A 220 -12.25 -3.60 11.82
CA GLU A 220 -11.11 -2.85 11.32
C GLU A 220 -11.26 -2.60 9.81
N MET A 221 -11.01 -1.38 9.36
CA MET A 221 -11.05 -1.03 7.95
C MET A 221 -9.88 -1.64 7.19
N CYS A 222 -10.19 -2.36 6.13
CA CYS A 222 -9.22 -3.01 5.24
C CYS A 222 -9.36 -2.47 3.82
N PHE A 223 -8.23 -2.36 3.13
CA PHE A 223 -8.21 -2.08 1.69
C PHE A 223 -8.67 -3.33 0.92
N SER A 224 -9.48 -3.14 -0.11
CA SER A 224 -9.91 -4.21 -1.01
C SER A 224 -9.22 -4.08 -2.36
N SER A 225 -9.53 -3.03 -3.09
CA SER A 225 -9.01 -2.80 -4.44
C SER A 225 -9.17 -1.32 -4.82
N ARG A 226 -8.85 -1.00 -6.07
CA ARG A 226 -9.30 0.26 -6.67
C ARG A 226 -10.59 0.05 -7.47
N LYS A 227 -11.47 1.04 -7.44
CA LYS A 227 -12.71 1.08 -8.22
C LYS A 227 -12.44 0.90 -9.73
N ASP A 228 -11.28 1.38 -10.18
CA ASP A 228 -10.83 1.33 -11.57
C ASP A 228 -10.32 -0.06 -11.99
N PHE A 229 -10.05 -0.98 -11.07
CA PHE A 229 -9.55 -2.34 -11.31
C PHE A 229 -10.57 -3.43 -11.00
N GLN A 230 -11.80 -3.02 -10.69
CA GLN A 230 -12.91 -3.93 -10.70
C GLN A 230 -13.35 -4.13 -12.16
N ILE A 231 -13.41 -5.39 -12.57
CA ILE A 231 -13.73 -5.75 -13.94
C ILE A 231 -15.02 -6.54 -14.01
N LYS A 232 -15.64 -6.51 -15.17
CA LYS A 232 -16.65 -7.51 -15.57
C LYS A 232 -15.99 -8.47 -16.54
N HIS A 233 -15.75 -9.70 -16.10
CA HIS A 233 -15.11 -10.73 -16.89
C HIS A 233 -16.03 -11.95 -16.97
N ASN A 234 -16.44 -12.34 -18.18
CA ASN A 234 -17.32 -13.48 -18.42
C ASN A 234 -18.60 -13.47 -17.53
N GLY A 235 -19.17 -12.29 -17.29
CA GLY A 235 -20.38 -12.11 -16.47
C GLY A 235 -20.13 -12.05 -14.95
N HIS A 236 -18.89 -12.20 -14.51
CA HIS A 236 -18.49 -12.09 -13.10
C HIS A 236 -17.88 -10.72 -12.81
N ARG A 237 -18.18 -10.20 -11.63
CA ARG A 237 -17.52 -9.01 -11.08
C ARG A 237 -16.28 -9.46 -10.32
N ILE A 238 -15.09 -9.04 -10.75
CA ILE A 238 -13.80 -9.49 -10.23
C ILE A 238 -13.00 -8.28 -9.77
N GLU A 239 -12.43 -8.42 -8.58
CA GLU A 239 -11.44 -7.50 -8.02
C GLU A 239 -10.05 -8.00 -8.36
N LEU A 240 -9.32 -7.30 -9.23
CA LEU A 240 -7.96 -7.71 -9.61
C LEU A 240 -7.02 -7.77 -8.39
N GLY A 241 -7.23 -6.91 -7.40
CA GLY A 241 -6.47 -6.92 -6.15
C GLY A 241 -6.62 -8.21 -5.34
N GLU A 242 -7.78 -8.90 -5.41
CA GLU A 242 -7.97 -10.19 -4.75
C GLU A 242 -7.10 -11.28 -5.39
N ILE A 243 -6.98 -11.24 -6.72
CA ILE A 243 -6.08 -12.14 -7.45
C ILE A 243 -4.63 -11.84 -7.10
N GLU A 244 -4.24 -10.55 -7.06
CA GLU A 244 -2.90 -10.12 -6.68
C GLU A 244 -2.55 -10.60 -5.25
N MET A 245 -3.47 -10.49 -4.31
CA MET A 245 -3.27 -10.99 -2.94
C MET A 245 -3.08 -12.51 -2.91
N ALA A 246 -3.93 -13.25 -3.64
CA ALA A 246 -3.80 -14.71 -3.72
C ALA A 246 -2.44 -15.14 -4.31
N ILE A 247 -1.96 -14.47 -5.35
CA ILE A 247 -0.64 -14.74 -5.94
C ILE A 247 0.47 -14.40 -4.94
N ASN A 248 0.40 -13.24 -4.28
CA ASN A 248 1.40 -12.78 -3.32
C ASN A 248 1.51 -13.67 -2.07
N SER A 249 0.44 -14.40 -1.71
CA SER A 249 0.45 -15.34 -0.58
C SER A 249 1.18 -16.65 -0.88
N MET A 250 1.48 -16.95 -2.16
CA MET A 250 2.24 -18.15 -2.51
C MET A 250 3.72 -18.00 -2.13
N ASP A 251 4.27 -19.01 -1.49
CA ASP A 251 5.68 -19.05 -1.17
C ASP A 251 6.55 -19.04 -2.44
N GLY A 252 7.63 -18.25 -2.42
CA GLY A 252 8.51 -18.04 -3.59
C GLY A 252 8.05 -16.94 -4.55
N ILE A 253 6.89 -16.34 -4.37
CA ILE A 253 6.47 -15.12 -5.06
C ILE A 253 6.90 -13.89 -4.23
N GLN A 254 7.41 -12.87 -4.90
CA GLN A 254 7.83 -11.61 -4.29
C GLN A 254 6.75 -10.54 -4.45
N ARG A 255 6.24 -10.40 -5.68
CA ARG A 255 5.21 -9.43 -6.05
C ARG A 255 4.36 -9.97 -7.18
N ALA A 256 3.11 -9.49 -7.24
CA ALA A 256 2.21 -9.72 -8.36
C ALA A 256 1.45 -8.45 -8.73
N CYS A 257 1.06 -8.39 -10.00
CA CYS A 257 0.23 -7.34 -10.56
C CYS A 257 -0.68 -7.93 -11.62
N CYS A 258 -1.98 -7.68 -11.52
CA CYS A 258 -2.96 -8.12 -12.49
C CYS A 258 -3.40 -6.96 -13.39
N ILE A 259 -3.55 -7.25 -14.67
CA ILE A 259 -4.00 -6.31 -15.69
C ILE A 259 -5.10 -6.99 -16.50
N TYR A 260 -6.21 -6.28 -16.69
CA TYR A 260 -7.28 -6.73 -17.57
C TYR A 260 -7.16 -6.05 -18.93
N GLU A 261 -6.98 -6.87 -19.98
CA GLU A 261 -6.97 -6.42 -21.35
C GLU A 261 -8.37 -6.54 -21.94
N GLN A 262 -9.03 -5.40 -22.06
CA GLN A 262 -10.46 -5.35 -22.44
C GLN A 262 -10.72 -5.86 -23.85
N GLU A 263 -9.83 -5.58 -24.83
CA GLU A 263 -10.00 -6.00 -26.22
C GLU A 263 -9.92 -7.52 -26.38
N GLN A 264 -9.06 -8.16 -25.59
CA GLN A 264 -8.88 -9.61 -25.60
C GLN A 264 -9.78 -10.32 -24.56
N ASN A 265 -10.43 -9.57 -23.68
CA ASN A 265 -11.23 -10.08 -22.55
C ASN A 265 -10.42 -11.09 -21.72
N LYS A 266 -9.17 -10.72 -21.32
CA LYS A 266 -8.26 -11.59 -20.57
C LYS A 266 -7.68 -10.89 -19.37
N ILE A 267 -7.49 -11.67 -18.30
CA ILE A 267 -6.73 -11.26 -17.12
C ILE A 267 -5.29 -11.75 -17.28
N TYR A 268 -4.35 -10.84 -17.25
CA TYR A 268 -2.92 -11.09 -17.20
C TYR A 268 -2.44 -10.94 -15.75
N ALA A 269 -1.69 -11.89 -15.26
CA ALA A 269 -1.00 -11.76 -13.99
C ALA A 269 0.51 -11.83 -14.21
N PHE A 270 1.17 -10.73 -13.96
CA PHE A 270 2.62 -10.61 -13.92
C PHE A 270 3.10 -10.88 -12.50
N TYR A 271 4.13 -11.68 -12.34
CA TYR A 271 4.67 -11.97 -11.02
C TYR A 271 6.19 -12.09 -11.05
N GLU A 272 6.80 -11.68 -9.96
CA GLU A 272 8.24 -11.77 -9.72
C GLU A 272 8.47 -12.87 -8.68
N GLY A 273 9.32 -13.86 -8.99
CA GLY A 273 9.61 -14.97 -8.08
C GLY A 273 10.04 -16.25 -8.78
N ASN A 274 10.23 -17.30 -7.99
CA ASN A 274 10.78 -18.58 -8.46
C ASN A 274 9.70 -19.65 -8.73
N ALA A 275 8.41 -19.31 -8.60
CA ALA A 275 7.33 -20.24 -8.90
C ALA A 275 7.18 -20.42 -10.43
N ASP A 276 6.92 -21.63 -10.87
CA ASP A 276 6.52 -21.88 -12.25
C ASP A 276 5.00 -21.69 -12.43
N ASN A 277 4.57 -21.40 -13.67
CA ASN A 277 3.17 -21.11 -13.99
C ASN A 277 2.22 -22.25 -13.61
N LYS A 278 2.65 -23.51 -13.68
CA LYS A 278 1.81 -24.67 -13.37
C LYS A 278 1.55 -24.78 -11.87
N SER A 279 2.59 -24.61 -11.07
CA SER A 279 2.49 -24.59 -9.61
C SER A 279 1.64 -23.43 -9.12
N LEU A 280 1.83 -22.23 -9.71
CA LEU A 280 1.03 -21.04 -9.40
C LEU A 280 -0.45 -21.26 -9.76
N THR A 281 -0.75 -21.79 -10.96
CA THR A 281 -2.13 -22.11 -11.35
C THR A 281 -2.77 -23.09 -10.37
N HIS A 282 -2.06 -24.17 -9.99
CA HIS A 282 -2.57 -25.14 -9.03
C HIS A 282 -2.85 -24.50 -7.67
N TYR A 283 -1.96 -23.65 -7.21
CA TYR A 283 -2.14 -22.90 -5.98
C TYR A 283 -3.39 -22.01 -6.03
N LEU A 284 -3.54 -21.19 -7.11
CA LEU A 284 -4.68 -20.30 -7.28
C LEU A 284 -6.03 -21.04 -7.32
N VAL A 285 -6.10 -22.21 -7.96
CA VAL A 285 -7.32 -23.04 -7.96
C VAL A 285 -7.78 -23.42 -6.55
N SER A 286 -6.86 -23.50 -5.60
CA SER A 286 -7.18 -23.79 -4.20
C SER A 286 -7.57 -22.55 -3.38
N LYS A 287 -7.29 -21.34 -3.87
CA LYS A 287 -7.43 -20.08 -3.11
C LYS A 287 -8.56 -19.19 -3.59
N ILE A 288 -8.81 -19.15 -4.89
CA ILE A 288 -9.80 -18.27 -5.51
C ILE A 288 -10.75 -19.03 -6.44
N PRO A 289 -11.95 -18.51 -6.70
CA PRO A 289 -12.88 -19.08 -7.65
C PRO A 289 -12.28 -19.24 -9.06
N LYS A 290 -12.67 -20.28 -9.78
CA LYS A 290 -12.11 -20.57 -11.12
C LYS A 290 -12.23 -19.44 -12.12
N PHE A 291 -13.30 -18.64 -12.05
CA PHE A 291 -13.52 -17.51 -12.94
C PHE A 291 -12.59 -16.31 -12.68
N MET A 292 -11.85 -16.33 -11.55
CA MET A 292 -10.87 -15.31 -11.20
C MET A 292 -9.43 -15.71 -11.59
N ILE A 293 -9.22 -16.94 -12.05
CA ILE A 293 -7.87 -17.41 -12.40
C ILE A 293 -7.42 -16.72 -13.68
N PRO A 294 -6.26 -16.01 -13.65
CA PRO A 294 -5.75 -15.35 -14.83
C PRO A 294 -5.52 -16.31 -16.01
N GLU A 295 -5.91 -15.90 -17.20
CA GLU A 295 -5.67 -16.66 -18.43
C GLU A 295 -4.20 -16.66 -18.84
N VAL A 296 -3.46 -15.62 -18.43
CA VAL A 296 -2.06 -15.46 -18.77
C VAL A 296 -1.25 -15.18 -17.53
N LEU A 297 -0.28 -16.06 -17.25
CA LEU A 297 0.68 -15.91 -16.16
C LEU A 297 2.06 -15.62 -16.75
N VAL A 298 2.66 -14.50 -16.39
CA VAL A 298 3.93 -14.02 -16.90
C VAL A 298 4.91 -13.85 -15.74
N ASN A 299 5.94 -14.69 -15.71
CA ASN A 299 7.05 -14.50 -14.78
C ASN A 299 7.96 -13.39 -15.31
N VAL A 300 8.22 -12.38 -14.51
CA VAL A 300 9.15 -11.29 -14.83
C VAL A 300 10.34 -11.34 -13.89
N GLU A 301 11.54 -11.08 -14.42
CA GLU A 301 12.76 -11.04 -13.59
C GLU A 301 12.69 -9.93 -12.55
N THR A 302 12.14 -8.78 -12.95
CA THR A 302 12.00 -7.61 -12.07
C THR A 302 10.74 -6.86 -12.45
N MET A 303 9.91 -6.54 -11.46
CA MET A 303 8.70 -5.75 -11.65
C MET A 303 9.07 -4.29 -11.95
N PRO A 304 8.68 -3.75 -13.12
CA PRO A 304 8.95 -2.35 -13.46
C PRO A 304 8.20 -1.42 -12.49
N LEU A 305 8.89 -0.36 -12.07
CA LEU A 305 8.34 0.61 -11.14
C LEU A 305 8.29 2.00 -11.79
N THR A 306 7.24 2.73 -11.48
CA THR A 306 7.11 4.15 -11.80
C THR A 306 8.17 4.96 -11.04
N LYS A 307 8.33 6.24 -11.39
CA LYS A 307 9.23 7.17 -10.67
C LYS A 307 8.93 7.25 -9.17
N ASN A 308 7.70 6.95 -8.78
CA ASN A 308 7.22 7.00 -7.39
C ASN A 308 7.26 5.62 -6.68
N GLY A 309 7.90 4.62 -7.28
CA GLY A 309 8.07 3.30 -6.68
C GLY A 309 6.85 2.36 -6.77
N LYS A 310 5.80 2.76 -7.48
CA LYS A 310 4.63 1.89 -7.74
C LYS A 310 4.85 1.02 -8.97
N ILE A 311 4.20 -0.15 -9.02
CA ILE A 311 4.27 -1.03 -10.20
C ILE A 311 3.76 -0.28 -11.44
N ASP A 312 4.57 -0.30 -12.49
CA ASP A 312 4.23 0.30 -13.79
C ASP A 312 3.49 -0.71 -14.67
N ARG A 313 2.16 -0.74 -14.51
CA ARG A 313 1.28 -1.64 -15.28
C ARG A 313 1.39 -1.43 -16.78
N LYS A 314 1.64 -0.18 -17.21
CA LYS A 314 1.79 0.13 -18.63
C LYS A 314 3.07 -0.49 -19.21
N ALA A 315 4.18 -0.30 -18.51
CA ALA A 315 5.46 -0.90 -18.91
C ALA A 315 5.41 -2.43 -18.95
N LEU A 316 4.65 -3.08 -18.04
CA LEU A 316 4.45 -4.53 -18.04
C LEU A 316 3.76 -5.01 -19.33
N MET A 317 2.67 -4.36 -19.74
CA MET A 317 1.94 -4.74 -20.95
C MET A 317 2.74 -4.43 -22.22
N GLU A 318 3.41 -3.27 -22.27
CA GLU A 318 4.27 -2.91 -23.40
C GLU A 318 5.42 -3.91 -23.57
N GLY A 319 6.08 -4.31 -22.48
CA GLY A 319 7.18 -5.29 -22.51
C GLY A 319 6.72 -6.72 -22.84
N TYR A 320 5.47 -7.06 -22.55
CA TYR A 320 4.90 -8.37 -22.93
C TYR A 320 4.53 -8.44 -24.42
N ASN A 321 4.10 -7.31 -25.02
CA ASN A 321 3.68 -7.23 -26.42
C ASN A 321 4.85 -6.96 -27.39
N ALA A 322 6.06 -6.72 -26.89
CA ALA A 322 7.27 -6.47 -27.68
C ALA A 322 8.03 -7.76 -27.99
#